data_cce3af2623543bc0e5b9f8512821cc35
#
_entry.id   cce3af2623543bc0e5b9f8512821cc35
#
_cell.length_a   1.000
_cell.length_b   1.000
_cell.length_c   1.000
_cell.angle_alpha   90.00
_cell.angle_beta   90.00
_cell.angle_gamma   90.00
#
_symmetry.space_group_name_H-M   'P 1'
#
loop_
_entity.id
_entity.type
_entity.pdbx_description
1 polymer ?
#
loop_
_entity_poly.entity_id
_entity_poly.type
_entity_poly.pdbx_seq_one_letter_code
_entity_poly.pdbx_strand_id
1 'polypeptide(L)'
;MKTLPPFPHSLLYYSSVQSQKPAPAITRIDPTNWWIGMNNPDVQLLVYGPNAGTLTYTVSYPGVNLVKISKVENPNYAFLDLRIMPSAKPGILRVVGQSGKQTISKEYELKARTREAKGTGVTSADLIYLIMPDRFANGDPSNDKFTAMADPNSDRTNPYLRHGGDLKGIADHLNYLTELGVTALWLTPVIENNERLKKEGPDRMQAGYHGYHFTDHYQIDKRFGGNEGYIAFSRAVHQAGMKLVQDAVYNHVSDDHWMFKDQPAKDWFNNWPAYTNSSHKEQPLYDPHGAETDKKVMLDGWCTPFLPDLNQRNPFLATYLIQHAIWSTEMFTLDGWRIDTYKYNDQAFMNRCNQALIAEYPNIHLFGESTASHPLGLSYFVKSNVNFPFRSNLPGTLDFPLNGAINDALRQNFGWDEGVSRLYQTLAQDIVYADPMKLVTQLDNHDTDRYLSVMGDDFDKYKMGVTWLLTTRGIPSWYYGTEILMKNFKVPTDAEVRRDFPGGFPDDKENKFTAQGRNAKENEAFGYVSKLAHYRNATPAVHSGKLMQYVPQDGVYVYFRYDESKTVMIASNTQDKEKSLDTSRFSEKMNGFSGARNVLTEEVINSLSVVKLPAKTVVVLELMK
;
A
#
# COMPACT_ATOMS: atom_id res chain seq x y z
N MET A 1 83.68 14.31 -23.63
CA MET A 1 83.20 12.93 -23.47
C MET A 1 83.56 12.48 -22.05
N LYS A 2 82.57 12.39 -21.18
CA LYS A 2 82.72 11.75 -19.85
C LYS A 2 81.58 10.74 -19.75
N THR A 3 81.95 9.48 -19.74
CA THR A 3 81.07 8.31 -19.62
C THR A 3 80.53 8.21 -18.20
N LEU A 4 79.20 8.12 -18.04
CA LEU A 4 78.50 7.77 -16.82
C LEU A 4 78.46 6.25 -16.62
N PRO A 5 78.53 5.73 -15.40
CA PRO A 5 78.48 4.30 -15.12
C PRO A 5 77.04 3.76 -15.13
N PRO A 6 76.80 2.45 -15.34
CA PRO A 6 75.49 1.86 -15.40
C PRO A 6 74.86 1.69 -14.00
N PHE A 7 73.54 1.95 -13.93
CA PHE A 7 72.70 1.71 -12.75
C PHE A 7 72.45 0.21 -12.54
N PRO A 8 72.43 -0.29 -11.32
CA PRO A 8 72.11 -1.69 -11.07
C PRO A 8 70.58 -1.93 -11.19
N HIS A 9 70.19 -2.95 -11.96
CA HIS A 9 68.83 -3.47 -12.02
C HIS A 9 68.47 -4.14 -10.70
N SER A 10 67.63 -3.46 -9.83
CA SER A 10 66.97 -4.10 -8.72
C SER A 10 65.76 -4.91 -9.23
N LEU A 11 65.85 -6.23 -9.14
CA LEU A 11 64.75 -7.15 -9.30
C LEU A 11 63.71 -6.91 -8.18
N LEU A 12 62.61 -6.23 -8.50
CA LEU A 12 61.43 -6.18 -7.66
C LEU A 12 60.75 -7.54 -7.71
N TYR A 13 60.88 -8.32 -6.64
CA TYR A 13 60.05 -9.48 -6.38
C TYR A 13 58.61 -8.99 -6.07
N TYR A 14 57.72 -9.09 -7.04
CA TYR A 14 56.26 -9.02 -6.77
C TYR A 14 55.88 -10.29 -6.01
N SER A 15 55.81 -10.22 -4.70
CA SER A 15 55.07 -11.22 -3.93
C SER A 15 53.59 -11.04 -4.23
N SER A 16 53.02 -11.99 -4.99
CA SER A 16 51.58 -12.13 -5.14
C SER A 16 51.00 -12.43 -3.75
N VAL A 17 50.45 -11.42 -3.10
CA VAL A 17 49.58 -11.64 -1.94
C VAL A 17 48.32 -12.36 -2.51
N GLN A 18 48.32 -13.69 -2.46
CA GLN A 18 47.08 -14.44 -2.61
C GLN A 18 46.16 -14.00 -1.49
N SER A 19 45.12 -13.18 -1.78
CA SER A 19 44.07 -12.90 -0.85
C SER A 19 43.44 -14.23 -0.45
N GLN A 20 43.67 -14.66 0.78
CA GLN A 20 42.99 -15.84 1.31
C GLN A 20 41.48 -15.60 1.20
N LYS A 21 40.78 -16.53 0.50
CA LYS A 21 39.32 -16.48 0.48
C LYS A 21 38.81 -16.47 1.93
N PRO A 22 37.84 -15.59 2.26
CA PRO A 22 37.29 -15.53 3.61
C PRO A 22 36.80 -16.92 4.05
N ALA A 23 37.01 -17.26 5.31
CA ALA A 23 36.51 -18.53 5.87
C ALA A 23 34.98 -18.58 5.76
N PRO A 24 34.38 -19.78 5.49
CA PRO A 24 32.95 -19.90 5.48
C PRO A 24 32.29 -19.47 6.78
N ALA A 25 31.16 -18.74 6.68
CA ALA A 25 30.39 -18.30 7.82
C ALA A 25 28.88 -18.28 7.49
N ILE A 26 28.04 -18.36 8.50
CA ILE A 26 26.58 -18.13 8.42
C ILE A 26 26.28 -16.86 9.18
N THR A 27 26.09 -15.76 8.47
CA THR A 27 25.81 -14.46 9.07
C THR A 27 24.32 -14.16 9.15
N ARG A 28 23.53 -14.69 8.20
CA ARG A 28 22.09 -14.40 8.06
C ARG A 28 21.31 -15.64 7.66
N ILE A 29 20.07 -15.75 8.15
CA ILE A 29 19.05 -16.70 7.68
C ILE A 29 17.74 -15.93 7.54
N ASP A 30 17.10 -16.02 6.37
CA ASP A 30 15.76 -15.47 6.10
C ASP A 30 14.80 -16.58 5.64
N PRO A 31 13.52 -16.52 6.04
CA PRO A 31 12.94 -15.64 7.07
C PRO A 31 13.68 -15.70 8.39
N THR A 32 13.66 -14.64 9.21
CA THR A 32 14.43 -14.56 10.47
C THR A 32 13.96 -15.55 11.55
N ASN A 33 12.72 -16.02 11.41
CA ASN A 33 12.06 -17.08 12.19
C ASN A 33 10.89 -17.65 11.37
N TRP A 34 10.30 -18.76 11.85
CA TRP A 34 9.06 -19.29 11.28
C TRP A 34 8.14 -19.83 12.36
N TRP A 35 6.97 -20.34 11.98
CA TRP A 35 5.98 -20.88 12.93
C TRP A 35 5.67 -22.34 12.64
N ILE A 36 5.37 -23.07 13.69
CA ILE A 36 4.72 -24.38 13.61
C ILE A 36 3.23 -24.20 13.29
N GLY A 37 2.61 -25.19 12.67
CA GLY A 37 1.16 -25.19 12.42
C GLY A 37 0.70 -24.23 11.33
N MET A 38 1.59 -23.83 10.41
CA MET A 38 1.21 -23.14 9.18
C MET A 38 0.46 -24.11 8.25
N ASN A 39 -0.49 -23.61 7.47
CA ASN A 39 -1.21 -24.42 6.48
C ASN A 39 -0.26 -25.00 5.42
N ASN A 40 0.72 -24.21 4.96
CA ASN A 40 1.84 -24.73 4.19
C ASN A 40 2.96 -25.20 5.14
N PRO A 41 3.26 -26.52 5.23
CA PRO A 41 4.29 -27.05 6.10
C PRO A 41 5.72 -26.76 5.62
N ASP A 42 5.88 -26.28 4.40
CA ASP A 42 7.19 -26.09 3.77
C ASP A 42 7.68 -24.65 3.95
N VAL A 43 8.95 -24.50 4.35
CA VAL A 43 9.64 -23.22 4.40
C VAL A 43 11.02 -23.35 3.76
N GLN A 44 11.41 -22.39 2.95
CA GLN A 44 12.73 -22.29 2.35
C GLN A 44 13.56 -21.25 3.11
N LEU A 45 14.66 -21.68 3.72
CA LEU A 45 15.61 -20.78 4.38
C LEU A 45 16.66 -20.31 3.38
N LEU A 46 16.76 -19.01 3.16
CA LEU A 46 17.90 -18.38 2.54
C LEU A 46 18.99 -18.27 3.60
N VAL A 47 20.13 -18.93 3.39
CA VAL A 47 21.31 -18.84 4.24
C VAL A 47 22.38 -18.03 3.53
N TYR A 48 22.89 -16.99 4.19
CA TYR A 48 23.86 -16.07 3.63
C TYR A 48 25.06 -15.86 4.55
N GLY A 49 26.20 -15.67 3.96
CA GLY A 49 27.46 -15.31 4.58
C GLY A 49 28.65 -15.67 3.69
N PRO A 50 29.86 -15.24 4.01
CA PRO A 50 31.05 -15.58 3.24
C PRO A 50 31.14 -17.09 2.99
N ASN A 51 31.15 -17.51 1.71
CA ASN A 51 31.23 -18.91 1.29
C ASN A 51 30.19 -19.86 1.93
N ALA A 52 29.05 -19.35 2.40
CA ALA A 52 27.99 -20.18 3.02
C ALA A 52 27.48 -21.26 2.05
N GLY A 53 27.38 -20.99 0.74
CA GLY A 53 26.97 -21.94 -0.29
C GLY A 53 27.95 -23.10 -0.49
N THR A 54 29.16 -23.03 0.03
CA THR A 54 30.15 -24.13 -0.06
C THR A 54 29.99 -25.17 1.04
N LEU A 55 29.23 -24.84 2.10
CA LEU A 55 29.00 -25.71 3.25
C LEU A 55 28.09 -26.91 2.89
N THR A 56 28.28 -28.01 3.64
CA THR A 56 27.32 -29.12 3.70
C THR A 56 26.41 -28.91 4.90
N TYR A 57 25.10 -28.84 4.68
CA TYR A 57 24.14 -28.48 5.72
C TYR A 57 23.44 -29.69 6.33
N THR A 58 23.20 -29.60 7.62
CA THR A 58 22.32 -30.50 8.37
C THR A 58 21.40 -29.69 9.29
N VAL A 59 20.17 -30.16 9.45
CA VAL A 59 19.20 -29.63 10.42
C VAL A 59 18.66 -30.84 11.21
N SER A 60 18.83 -30.81 12.51
CA SER A 60 18.33 -31.88 13.40
C SER A 60 17.40 -31.24 14.44
N TYR A 61 16.09 -31.45 14.26
CA TYR A 61 15.06 -31.00 15.19
C TYR A 61 13.84 -31.91 15.11
N PRO A 62 13.25 -32.34 16.24
CA PRO A 62 12.08 -33.21 16.22
C PRO A 62 10.91 -32.63 15.43
N GLY A 63 10.44 -33.35 14.41
CA GLY A 63 9.36 -32.93 13.56
C GLY A 63 9.76 -31.94 12.47
N VAL A 64 11.06 -31.73 12.20
CA VAL A 64 11.54 -30.92 11.06
C VAL A 64 12.45 -31.75 10.18
N ASN A 65 12.17 -31.78 8.88
CA ASN A 65 12.95 -32.48 7.89
C ASN A 65 13.64 -31.50 6.94
N LEU A 66 14.96 -31.61 6.76
CA LEU A 66 15.67 -30.98 5.66
C LEU A 66 15.41 -31.78 4.38
N VAL A 67 14.63 -31.19 3.46
CA VAL A 67 14.15 -31.87 2.25
C VAL A 67 15.16 -31.72 1.12
N LYS A 68 15.73 -30.50 0.96
CA LYS A 68 16.62 -30.18 -0.15
C LYS A 68 17.60 -29.07 0.23
N ILE A 69 18.79 -29.13 -0.34
CA ILE A 69 19.78 -28.05 -0.29
C ILE A 69 20.00 -27.61 -1.74
N SER A 70 19.78 -26.33 -2.02
CA SER A 70 20.03 -25.73 -3.34
C SER A 70 21.16 -24.72 -3.23
N LYS A 71 22.11 -24.83 -4.15
CA LYS A 71 23.23 -23.90 -4.34
C LYS A 71 22.94 -23.04 -5.56
N VAL A 72 23.36 -21.80 -5.51
CA VAL A 72 23.22 -20.83 -6.62
C VAL A 72 24.60 -20.37 -7.11
N GLU A 73 24.64 -19.49 -8.10
CA GLU A 73 25.91 -19.05 -8.72
C GLU A 73 26.84 -18.37 -7.71
N ASN A 74 26.28 -17.57 -6.81
CA ASN A 74 27.06 -16.90 -5.79
C ASN A 74 27.34 -17.84 -4.61
N PRO A 75 28.63 -18.14 -4.30
CA PRO A 75 28.99 -19.06 -3.23
C PRO A 75 28.65 -18.55 -1.82
N ASN A 76 28.21 -17.32 -1.67
CA ASN A 76 27.79 -16.74 -0.40
C ASN A 76 26.36 -17.17 0.00
N TYR A 77 25.64 -17.90 -0.88
CA TYR A 77 24.24 -18.28 -0.63
C TYR A 77 24.03 -19.79 -0.70
N ALA A 78 23.11 -20.25 0.15
CA ALA A 78 22.46 -21.56 0.04
C ALA A 78 20.98 -21.44 0.37
N PHE A 79 20.14 -22.29 -0.23
CA PHE A 79 18.71 -22.38 0.08
C PHE A 79 18.41 -23.76 0.64
N LEU A 80 17.78 -23.80 1.82
CA LEU A 80 17.44 -25.03 2.53
C LEU A 80 15.92 -25.16 2.59
N ASP A 81 15.37 -26.16 1.89
CA ASP A 81 13.94 -26.46 1.95
C ASP A 81 13.69 -27.36 3.17
N LEU A 82 12.92 -26.84 4.12
CA LEU A 82 12.51 -27.57 5.32
C LEU A 82 11.02 -27.91 5.24
N ARG A 83 10.66 -29.11 5.76
CA ARG A 83 9.27 -29.47 6.02
C ARG A 83 9.04 -29.59 7.52
N ILE A 84 8.09 -28.79 8.02
CA ILE A 84 7.70 -28.74 9.44
C ILE A 84 6.46 -29.62 9.61
N MET A 85 6.65 -30.74 10.31
CA MET A 85 5.58 -31.70 10.53
C MET A 85 4.62 -31.24 11.64
N PRO A 86 3.36 -31.69 11.66
CA PRO A 86 2.41 -31.35 12.72
C PRO A 86 2.88 -31.73 14.14
N SER A 87 3.82 -32.67 14.25
CA SER A 87 4.42 -33.07 15.52
C SER A 87 5.49 -32.14 16.07
N ALA A 88 5.98 -31.19 15.24
CA ALA A 88 6.99 -30.23 15.68
C ALA A 88 6.48 -29.35 16.83
N LYS A 89 7.37 -29.01 17.75
CA LYS A 89 7.09 -28.11 18.87
C LYS A 89 7.80 -26.76 18.65
N PRO A 90 7.33 -25.66 19.26
CA PRO A 90 8.09 -24.41 19.27
C PRO A 90 9.45 -24.60 19.97
N GLY A 91 10.46 -23.90 19.50
CA GLY A 91 11.80 -23.94 20.10
C GLY A 91 12.89 -23.50 19.12
N ILE A 92 14.13 -23.67 19.53
CA ILE A 92 15.31 -23.30 18.75
C ILE A 92 15.87 -24.53 18.03
N LEU A 93 15.81 -24.53 16.72
CA LEU A 93 16.56 -25.48 15.90
C LEU A 93 17.92 -24.88 15.53
N ARG A 94 18.88 -25.74 15.15
CA ARG A 94 20.19 -25.32 14.70
C ARG A 94 20.40 -25.68 13.24
N VAL A 95 20.73 -24.68 12.43
CA VAL A 95 21.24 -24.88 11.07
C VAL A 95 22.75 -25.05 11.19
N VAL A 96 23.25 -26.24 10.84
CA VAL A 96 24.65 -26.60 10.97
C VAL A 96 25.28 -26.76 9.60
N GLY A 97 26.32 -26.00 9.32
CA GLY A 97 27.14 -26.06 8.11
C GLY A 97 28.52 -26.67 8.42
N GLN A 98 29.00 -27.54 7.55
CA GLN A 98 30.33 -28.18 7.68
C GLN A 98 31.21 -27.86 6.48
N SER A 99 32.50 -27.55 6.76
CA SER A 99 33.57 -27.41 5.77
C SER A 99 34.81 -28.16 6.27
N GLY A 100 35.06 -29.35 5.74
CA GLY A 100 36.11 -30.23 6.27
C GLY A 100 35.88 -30.58 7.75
N LYS A 101 36.82 -30.17 8.62
CA LYS A 101 36.71 -30.37 10.08
C LYS A 101 36.03 -29.21 10.81
N GLN A 102 35.76 -28.11 10.11
CA GLN A 102 35.12 -26.94 10.71
C GLN A 102 33.60 -27.10 10.72
N THR A 103 32.99 -26.89 11.87
CA THR A 103 31.53 -26.86 12.05
C THR A 103 31.11 -25.43 12.42
N ILE A 104 30.14 -24.91 11.70
CA ILE A 104 29.54 -23.59 11.89
C ILE A 104 28.06 -23.82 12.16
N SER A 105 27.49 -23.19 13.18
CA SER A 105 26.06 -23.29 13.46
C SER A 105 25.42 -21.94 13.71
N LYS A 106 24.15 -21.82 13.31
CA LYS A 106 23.30 -20.67 13.61
C LYS A 106 21.97 -21.15 14.15
N GLU A 107 21.52 -20.52 15.22
CA GLU A 107 20.22 -20.79 15.82
C GLU A 107 19.12 -20.20 14.95
N TYR A 108 17.98 -20.90 14.89
CA TYR A 108 16.79 -20.51 14.16
C TYR A 108 15.54 -20.83 14.98
N GLU A 109 14.68 -19.85 15.18
CA GLU A 109 13.52 -19.98 16.04
C GLU A 109 12.28 -20.48 15.28
N LEU A 110 11.64 -21.54 15.78
CA LEU A 110 10.30 -21.95 15.44
C LEU A 110 9.34 -21.48 16.53
N LYS A 111 8.47 -20.54 16.20
CA LYS A 111 7.51 -19.94 17.13
C LYS A 111 6.20 -20.73 17.17
N ALA A 112 5.48 -20.65 18.28
CA ALA A 112 4.06 -20.98 18.30
C ALA A 112 3.28 -19.86 17.63
N ARG A 113 2.24 -20.18 16.87
CA ARG A 113 1.29 -19.18 16.37
C ARG A 113 0.51 -18.59 17.55
N THR A 114 0.35 -17.28 17.55
CA THR A 114 -0.53 -16.61 18.52
C THR A 114 -2.00 -16.89 18.19
N ARG A 115 -2.89 -16.74 19.20
CA ARG A 115 -4.34 -16.92 19.02
C ARG A 115 -5.03 -15.67 18.44
N GLU A 116 -4.32 -14.57 18.30
CA GLU A 116 -4.84 -13.35 17.70
C GLU A 116 -5.29 -13.60 16.25
N ALA A 117 -6.43 -13.05 15.88
CA ALA A 117 -6.92 -13.13 14.52
C ALA A 117 -6.00 -12.34 13.58
N LYS A 118 -5.66 -12.95 12.45
CA LYS A 118 -4.80 -12.37 11.42
C LYS A 118 -5.50 -12.47 10.08
N GLY A 119 -5.21 -11.50 9.19
CA GLY A 119 -5.84 -11.49 7.88
C GLY A 119 -7.36 -11.39 7.94
N THR A 120 -7.89 -10.59 8.88
CA THR A 120 -9.35 -10.42 9.02
C THR A 120 -9.97 -9.69 7.84
N GLY A 121 -9.14 -9.02 7.06
CA GLY A 121 -9.50 -8.32 5.83
C GLY A 121 -10.18 -6.98 6.07
N VAL A 122 -9.97 -6.04 5.15
CA VAL A 122 -10.78 -4.83 5.04
C VAL A 122 -11.93 -5.08 4.07
N THR A 123 -13.06 -4.48 4.35
CA THR A 123 -14.30 -4.65 3.58
C THR A 123 -14.92 -3.30 3.25
N SER A 124 -15.99 -3.29 2.47
CA SER A 124 -16.74 -2.07 2.18
C SER A 124 -17.34 -1.38 3.42
N ALA A 125 -17.38 -2.06 4.57
CA ALA A 125 -17.76 -1.45 5.85
C ALA A 125 -16.65 -0.60 6.46
N ASP A 126 -15.41 -0.79 6.02
CA ASP A 126 -14.27 -0.07 6.57
C ASP A 126 -14.05 1.29 5.89
N LEU A 127 -13.47 2.22 6.63
CA LEU A 127 -12.83 3.43 6.13
C LEU A 127 -11.32 3.30 6.38
N ILE A 128 -10.56 3.17 5.30
CA ILE A 128 -9.10 3.12 5.36
C ILE A 128 -8.56 4.54 5.49
N TYR A 129 -7.58 4.76 6.38
CA TYR A 129 -6.86 6.02 6.48
C TYR A 129 -5.39 5.81 6.10
N LEU A 130 -4.97 6.43 4.99
CA LEU A 130 -3.61 6.37 4.47
C LEU A 130 -2.72 7.37 5.20
N ILE A 131 -1.67 6.87 5.82
CA ILE A 131 -0.67 7.65 6.56
C ILE A 131 0.71 7.47 5.96
N MET A 132 1.46 8.56 5.84
CA MET A 132 2.91 8.55 5.66
C MET A 132 3.55 8.75 7.04
N PRO A 133 4.15 7.71 7.66
CA PRO A 133 4.63 7.78 9.04
C PRO A 133 5.58 8.94 9.29
N ASP A 134 6.57 9.14 8.43
CA ASP A 134 7.56 10.23 8.54
C ASP A 134 6.95 11.64 8.61
N ARG A 135 5.70 11.81 8.14
CA ARG A 135 5.02 13.11 7.98
C ARG A 135 3.82 13.31 8.89
N PHE A 136 3.44 12.30 9.66
CA PHE A 136 2.20 12.37 10.45
C PHE A 136 2.44 12.90 11.86
N ALA A 137 3.26 12.22 12.64
CA ALA A 137 3.58 12.65 14.00
C ALA A 137 4.87 11.98 14.51
N ASN A 138 5.65 12.72 15.30
CA ASN A 138 6.86 12.24 15.97
C ASN A 138 6.53 11.95 17.45
N GLY A 139 6.49 10.67 17.82
CA GLY A 139 6.21 10.23 19.19
C GLY A 139 7.47 9.88 19.98
N ASP A 140 8.61 9.71 19.29
CA ASP A 140 9.90 9.39 19.92
C ASP A 140 11.07 10.09 19.22
N PRO A 141 11.39 11.35 19.58
CA PRO A 141 12.51 12.07 18.97
C PRO A 141 13.88 11.40 19.13
N SER A 142 14.00 10.39 19.98
CA SER A 142 15.26 9.65 20.15
C SER A 142 15.58 8.73 18.97
N ASN A 143 14.58 8.40 18.15
CA ASN A 143 14.72 7.55 16.96
C ASN A 143 14.93 8.32 15.64
N ASP A 144 14.94 9.67 15.66
CA ASP A 144 15.10 10.50 14.47
C ASP A 144 16.47 10.33 13.80
N LYS A 145 17.50 9.95 14.56
CA LYS A 145 18.90 9.96 14.11
C LYS A 145 19.65 8.71 14.53
N PHE A 146 20.19 8.01 13.51
CA PHE A 146 21.07 6.86 13.72
C PHE A 146 22.36 7.06 12.92
N THR A 147 23.48 7.33 13.58
CA THR A 147 24.78 7.58 12.94
C THR A 147 25.30 6.41 12.10
N ALA A 148 24.80 5.20 12.36
CA ALA A 148 25.17 4.00 11.60
C ALA A 148 24.34 3.81 10.32
N MET A 149 23.32 4.63 10.09
CA MET A 149 22.53 4.58 8.86
C MET A 149 23.15 5.43 7.75
N ALA A 150 22.87 5.06 6.51
CA ALA A 150 23.40 5.74 5.32
C ALA A 150 22.86 7.18 5.17
N ASP A 151 21.64 7.43 5.65
CA ASP A 151 21.02 8.74 5.83
C ASP A 151 20.70 8.92 7.31
N PRO A 152 21.63 9.52 8.10
CA PRO A 152 21.54 9.53 9.56
C PRO A 152 20.72 10.71 10.12
N ASN A 153 20.27 11.66 9.30
CA ASN A 153 19.71 12.93 9.76
C ASN A 153 18.22 13.09 9.42
N SER A 154 17.56 13.93 10.20
CA SER A 154 16.24 14.49 9.90
C SER A 154 16.31 16.01 9.83
N ASP A 155 15.54 16.62 8.91
CA ASP A 155 15.45 18.07 8.74
C ASP A 155 14.08 18.47 8.18
N ARG A 156 13.19 18.92 9.04
CA ARG A 156 11.82 19.35 8.68
C ARG A 156 11.77 20.62 7.83
N THR A 157 12.84 21.38 7.75
CA THR A 157 12.89 22.59 6.90
C THR A 157 13.03 22.25 5.41
N ASN A 158 13.45 21.02 5.10
CA ASN A 158 13.64 20.53 3.74
C ASN A 158 12.62 19.42 3.42
N PRO A 159 11.65 19.67 2.52
CA PRO A 159 10.58 18.72 2.20
C PRO A 159 11.08 17.41 1.55
N TYR A 160 12.33 17.37 1.11
CA TYR A 160 12.95 16.20 0.49
C TYR A 160 13.70 15.30 1.47
N LEU A 161 13.83 15.71 2.71
CA LEU A 161 14.52 14.96 3.76
C LEU A 161 13.51 14.31 4.71
N ARG A 162 14.00 13.48 5.62
CA ARG A 162 13.18 12.88 6.69
C ARG A 162 12.80 13.94 7.71
N HIS A 163 11.57 13.83 8.25
CA HIS A 163 11.05 14.75 9.25
C HIS A 163 11.00 14.14 10.65
N GLY A 164 11.07 12.80 10.77
CA GLY A 164 11.15 12.12 12.07
C GLY A 164 9.79 11.66 12.63
N GLY A 165 8.74 11.66 11.83
CA GLY A 165 7.50 10.99 12.23
C GLY A 165 7.69 9.48 12.35
N ASP A 166 6.97 8.83 13.29
CA ASP A 166 7.16 7.42 13.63
C ASP A 166 5.85 6.70 14.02
N LEU A 167 5.93 5.40 14.26
CA LEU A 167 4.78 4.57 14.63
C LEU A 167 4.21 4.94 16.01
N LYS A 168 5.06 5.39 16.92
CA LYS A 168 4.59 5.84 18.24
C LYS A 168 3.77 7.12 18.12
N GLY A 169 4.21 8.06 17.27
CA GLY A 169 3.46 9.28 16.99
C GLY A 169 2.08 8.98 16.40
N ILE A 170 1.97 7.99 15.51
CA ILE A 170 0.66 7.55 15.01
C ILE A 170 -0.17 6.94 16.15
N ALA A 171 0.44 6.06 16.96
CA ALA A 171 -0.25 5.41 18.09
C ALA A 171 -0.80 6.43 19.11
N ASP A 172 -0.08 7.51 19.36
CA ASP A 172 -0.50 8.58 20.27
C ASP A 172 -1.73 9.35 19.77
N HIS A 173 -2.10 9.22 18.48
CA HIS A 173 -3.22 9.91 17.83
C HIS A 173 -4.36 8.98 17.36
N LEU A 174 -4.41 7.72 17.80
CA LEU A 174 -5.49 6.79 17.42
C LEU A 174 -6.88 7.29 17.81
N ASN A 175 -7.02 8.03 18.92
CA ASN A 175 -8.28 8.63 19.32
C ASN A 175 -8.83 9.62 18.28
N TYR A 176 -7.97 10.45 17.68
CA TYR A 176 -8.34 11.36 16.59
C TYR A 176 -8.91 10.58 15.38
N LEU A 177 -8.29 9.46 15.03
CA LEU A 177 -8.73 8.61 13.93
C LEU A 177 -10.06 7.92 14.25
N THR A 178 -10.25 7.47 15.49
CA THR A 178 -11.54 6.92 15.96
C THR A 178 -12.64 7.99 15.89
N GLU A 179 -12.38 9.22 16.34
CA GLU A 179 -13.32 10.33 16.26
C GLU A 179 -13.72 10.66 14.81
N LEU A 180 -12.79 10.53 13.88
CA LEU A 180 -13.08 10.70 12.45
C LEU A 180 -13.93 9.57 11.85
N GLY A 181 -13.99 8.41 12.50
CA GLY A 181 -14.70 7.23 12.02
C GLY A 181 -13.83 6.24 11.21
N VAL A 182 -12.51 6.33 11.34
CA VAL A 182 -11.56 5.42 10.71
C VAL A 182 -11.65 4.03 11.34
N THR A 183 -11.59 2.98 10.54
CA THR A 183 -11.63 1.59 10.99
C THR A 183 -10.46 0.75 10.49
N ALA A 184 -9.64 1.29 9.60
CA ALA A 184 -8.42 0.62 9.12
C ALA A 184 -7.32 1.64 8.81
N LEU A 185 -6.08 1.30 9.11
CA LEU A 185 -4.90 2.09 8.77
C LEU A 185 -4.16 1.45 7.62
N TRP A 186 -3.76 2.24 6.63
CA TRP A 186 -2.80 1.89 5.62
C TRP A 186 -1.61 2.83 5.75
N LEU A 187 -0.44 2.28 6.08
CA LEU A 187 0.81 3.04 6.17
C LEU A 187 1.58 2.94 4.85
N THR A 188 2.19 4.02 4.37
CA THR A 188 3.27 3.88 3.38
C THR A 188 4.36 2.98 3.97
N PRO A 189 5.22 2.32 3.16
CA PRO A 189 6.05 1.24 3.65
C PRO A 189 6.89 1.61 4.88
N VAL A 190 6.87 0.73 5.88
CA VAL A 190 7.63 0.85 7.13
C VAL A 190 8.88 -0.05 7.16
N ILE A 191 9.08 -0.84 6.12
CA ILE A 191 10.24 -1.72 5.93
C ILE A 191 11.52 -0.89 5.86
N GLU A 192 12.65 -1.45 6.30
CA GLU A 192 13.93 -0.76 6.33
C GLU A 192 14.29 -0.11 5.00
N ASN A 193 14.60 1.18 5.10
CA ASN A 193 14.99 2.04 4.00
C ASN A 193 16.30 2.74 4.36
N ASN A 194 17.36 1.94 4.57
CA ASN A 194 18.70 2.40 4.94
C ASN A 194 19.54 2.68 3.69
N GLU A 195 19.17 3.70 2.96
CA GLU A 195 19.82 4.11 1.73
C GLU A 195 20.49 5.48 1.84
N ARG A 196 21.44 5.73 0.95
CA ARG A 196 21.98 7.07 0.73
C ARG A 196 20.94 7.98 0.09
N LEU A 197 21.08 9.29 0.27
CA LEU A 197 20.27 10.25 -0.47
C LEU A 197 20.38 9.98 -1.98
N LYS A 198 19.23 9.95 -2.67
CA LYS A 198 19.16 9.72 -4.11
C LYS A 198 19.03 11.04 -4.87
N LYS A 199 19.67 11.11 -6.04
CA LYS A 199 19.52 12.26 -6.91
C LYS A 199 18.26 12.12 -7.75
N GLU A 200 17.25 12.91 -7.41
CA GLU A 200 15.97 12.97 -8.12
C GLU A 200 15.77 14.30 -8.82
N GLY A 201 16.41 14.45 -9.97
CA GLY A 201 16.41 15.70 -10.75
C GLY A 201 17.78 16.40 -10.75
N PRO A 202 17.92 17.53 -11.45
CA PRO A 202 19.21 18.19 -11.69
C PRO A 202 19.94 18.60 -10.39
N ASP A 203 19.20 19.17 -9.43
CA ASP A 203 19.76 19.82 -8.24
C ASP A 203 19.09 19.35 -6.93
N ARG A 204 18.45 18.14 -6.95
CA ARG A 204 17.69 17.65 -5.81
C ARG A 204 18.24 16.32 -5.31
N MET A 205 18.61 16.30 -4.02
CA MET A 205 18.91 15.10 -3.25
C MET A 205 17.71 14.79 -2.35
N GLN A 206 17.23 13.55 -2.38
CA GLN A 206 16.03 13.11 -1.68
C GLN A 206 16.34 11.90 -0.80
N ALA A 207 15.80 11.90 0.40
CA ALA A 207 15.76 10.76 1.29
C ALA A 207 14.60 9.83 0.94
N GLY A 208 14.73 8.55 1.24
CA GLY A 208 13.63 7.58 1.07
C GLY A 208 12.56 7.65 2.16
N TYR A 209 12.18 8.85 2.61
CA TYR A 209 11.22 9.06 3.72
C TYR A 209 9.84 8.44 3.47
N HIS A 210 9.48 8.24 2.22
CA HIS A 210 8.22 7.63 1.80
C HIS A 210 8.19 6.10 1.97
N GLY A 211 9.35 5.45 2.14
CA GLY A 211 9.47 4.03 2.44
C GLY A 211 9.57 3.08 1.24
N TYR A 212 9.41 3.53 -0.01
CA TYR A 212 9.33 2.64 -1.19
C TYR A 212 10.66 2.09 -1.70
N HIS A 213 11.78 2.38 -1.05
CA HIS A 213 13.11 1.96 -1.47
C HIS A 213 13.73 0.94 -0.49
N PHE A 214 13.18 -0.27 -0.42
CA PHE A 214 13.60 -1.30 0.54
C PHE A 214 15.09 -1.61 0.47
N THR A 215 15.72 -1.72 1.63
CA THR A 215 17.11 -2.18 1.79
C THR A 215 17.21 -3.51 2.52
N ASP A 216 16.17 -3.89 3.28
CA ASP A 216 16.06 -5.20 3.93
C ASP A 216 14.59 -5.56 4.19
N HIS A 217 14.07 -6.59 3.53
CA HIS A 217 12.67 -7.00 3.63
C HIS A 217 12.26 -7.47 5.03
N TYR A 218 13.15 -8.08 5.82
CA TYR A 218 12.81 -8.67 7.11
C TYR A 218 13.09 -7.76 8.31
N GLN A 219 13.30 -6.47 8.06
CA GLN A 219 13.49 -5.46 9.08
C GLN A 219 12.52 -4.29 8.89
N ILE A 220 11.92 -3.84 9.98
CA ILE A 220 11.23 -2.54 10.02
C ILE A 220 12.29 -1.46 10.26
N ASP A 221 12.12 -0.31 9.62
CA ASP A 221 13.06 0.80 9.78
C ASP A 221 13.16 1.22 11.25
N LYS A 222 14.39 1.35 11.73
CA LYS A 222 14.65 1.69 13.12
C LYS A 222 14.11 3.07 13.51
N ARG A 223 14.03 3.98 12.53
CA ARG A 223 13.46 5.32 12.71
C ARG A 223 11.94 5.28 12.91
N PHE A 224 11.29 4.18 12.58
CA PHE A 224 9.88 3.92 12.89
C PHE A 224 9.70 3.08 14.16
N GLY A 225 10.79 2.65 14.82
CA GLY A 225 10.75 1.84 16.04
C GLY A 225 11.17 0.38 15.85
N GLY A 226 11.56 -0.03 14.63
CA GLY A 226 11.98 -1.40 14.34
C GLY A 226 10.86 -2.44 14.49
N ASN A 227 11.21 -3.73 14.43
CA ASN A 227 10.23 -4.82 14.48
C ASN A 227 9.40 -4.79 15.79
N GLU A 228 10.02 -4.52 16.93
CA GLU A 228 9.31 -4.46 18.22
C GLU A 228 8.34 -3.28 18.29
N GLY A 229 8.75 -2.12 17.76
CA GLY A 229 7.86 -0.95 17.63
C GLY A 229 6.65 -1.24 16.76
N TYR A 230 6.83 -1.97 15.65
CA TYR A 230 5.70 -2.31 14.78
C TYR A 230 4.76 -3.34 15.40
N ILE A 231 5.27 -4.31 16.18
CA ILE A 231 4.44 -5.24 16.97
C ILE A 231 3.61 -4.48 18.00
N ALA A 232 4.24 -3.55 18.74
CA ALA A 232 3.55 -2.72 19.72
C ALA A 232 2.49 -1.82 19.07
N PHE A 233 2.82 -1.22 17.93
CA PHE A 233 1.89 -0.40 17.13
C PHE A 233 0.69 -1.20 16.64
N SER A 234 0.91 -2.37 16.03
CA SER A 234 -0.17 -3.26 15.58
C SER A 234 -1.13 -3.61 16.70
N ARG A 235 -0.58 -3.92 17.88
CA ARG A 235 -1.40 -4.20 19.07
C ARG A 235 -2.24 -2.99 19.48
N ALA A 236 -1.67 -1.79 19.48
CA ALA A 236 -2.40 -0.56 19.79
C ALA A 236 -3.53 -0.27 18.80
N VAL A 237 -3.27 -0.48 17.50
CA VAL A 237 -4.27 -0.33 16.42
C VAL A 237 -5.46 -1.27 16.66
N HIS A 238 -5.19 -2.56 16.92
CA HIS A 238 -6.25 -3.54 17.20
C HIS A 238 -7.00 -3.25 18.51
N GLN A 239 -6.32 -2.78 19.54
CA GLN A 239 -6.96 -2.37 20.80
C GLN A 239 -7.88 -1.15 20.60
N ALA A 240 -7.58 -0.29 19.64
CA ALA A 240 -8.45 0.82 19.23
C ALA A 240 -9.62 0.38 18.32
N GLY A 241 -9.74 -0.94 18.03
CA GLY A 241 -10.79 -1.50 17.18
C GLY A 241 -10.54 -1.30 15.68
N MET A 242 -9.34 -0.93 15.29
CA MET A 242 -8.95 -0.71 13.88
C MET A 242 -8.18 -1.91 13.33
N LYS A 243 -8.13 -1.99 12.00
CA LYS A 243 -7.36 -2.97 11.22
C LYS A 243 -6.07 -2.35 10.71
N LEU A 244 -5.08 -3.20 10.39
CA LEU A 244 -3.78 -2.76 9.87
C LEU A 244 -3.50 -3.34 8.49
N VAL A 245 -3.28 -2.46 7.53
CA VAL A 245 -2.88 -2.78 6.14
C VAL A 245 -1.42 -2.36 5.96
N GLN A 246 -0.57 -3.29 5.54
CA GLN A 246 0.82 -3.01 5.20
C GLN A 246 0.98 -2.80 3.69
N ASP A 247 1.89 -1.89 3.35
CA ASP A 247 2.31 -1.66 1.96
C ASP A 247 3.47 -2.58 1.59
N ALA A 248 3.37 -3.24 0.45
CA ALA A 248 4.38 -4.15 -0.09
C ALA A 248 4.98 -3.61 -1.37
N VAL A 249 6.30 -3.68 -1.49
CA VAL A 249 7.04 -3.42 -2.73
C VAL A 249 7.69 -4.70 -3.19
N TYR A 250 7.13 -5.33 -4.24
CA TYR A 250 7.67 -6.57 -4.82
C TYR A 250 8.34 -6.37 -6.16
N ASN A 251 8.13 -5.20 -6.78
CA ASN A 251 8.65 -4.89 -8.11
C ASN A 251 10.15 -4.58 -8.08
N HIS A 252 10.61 -3.83 -7.11
CA HIS A 252 11.98 -3.32 -7.06
C HIS A 252 12.49 -3.21 -5.63
N VAL A 253 13.78 -2.92 -5.50
CA VAL A 253 14.44 -2.56 -4.25
C VAL A 253 15.35 -1.34 -4.48
N SER A 254 15.91 -0.76 -3.43
CA SER A 254 17.00 0.23 -3.57
C SER A 254 18.27 -0.43 -4.13
N ASP A 255 19.09 0.31 -4.88
CA ASP A 255 20.46 -0.10 -5.25
C ASP A 255 21.40 -0.20 -4.03
N ASP A 256 20.93 0.25 -2.85
CA ASP A 256 21.57 0.03 -1.57
C ASP A 256 21.13 -1.26 -0.87
N HIS A 257 20.18 -2.02 -1.43
CA HIS A 257 19.75 -3.31 -0.90
C HIS A 257 20.91 -4.31 -0.86
N TRP A 258 21.04 -5.05 0.24
CA TRP A 258 22.18 -5.96 0.45
C TRP A 258 22.27 -7.06 -0.63
N MET A 259 21.14 -7.58 -1.14
CA MET A 259 21.12 -8.55 -2.23
C MET A 259 21.49 -7.93 -3.59
N PHE A 260 21.32 -6.63 -3.79
CA PHE A 260 21.78 -6.00 -5.02
C PHE A 260 23.31 -5.84 -5.03
N LYS A 261 23.90 -5.58 -3.86
CA LYS A 261 25.36 -5.47 -3.70
C LYS A 261 26.09 -6.81 -3.80
N ASP A 262 25.42 -7.91 -3.43
CA ASP A 262 25.95 -9.28 -3.50
C ASP A 262 24.85 -10.23 -3.99
N GLN A 263 24.59 -10.24 -5.31
CA GLN A 263 23.46 -10.93 -5.92
C GLN A 263 23.57 -12.46 -5.76
N PRO A 264 22.48 -13.17 -5.38
CA PRO A 264 22.48 -14.64 -5.32
C PRO A 264 22.73 -15.31 -6.68
N ALA A 265 22.15 -14.77 -7.75
CA ALA A 265 22.27 -15.27 -9.12
C ALA A 265 22.16 -14.10 -10.11
N LYS A 266 22.68 -14.29 -11.32
CA LYS A 266 22.66 -13.25 -12.39
C LYS A 266 21.25 -12.86 -12.82
N ASP A 267 20.29 -13.77 -12.68
CA ASP A 267 18.89 -13.58 -13.03
C ASP A 267 18.04 -13.16 -11.82
N TRP A 268 18.67 -12.66 -10.74
CA TRP A 268 17.94 -12.14 -9.57
C TRP A 268 17.21 -10.83 -9.86
N PHE A 269 17.77 -10.03 -10.77
CA PHE A 269 17.21 -8.78 -11.26
C PHE A 269 17.00 -8.85 -12.76
N ASN A 270 16.05 -8.07 -13.27
CA ASN A 270 15.87 -7.86 -14.70
C ASN A 270 16.96 -6.92 -15.23
N ASN A 271 17.99 -7.52 -15.83
CA ASN A 271 19.16 -6.79 -16.33
C ASN A 271 18.99 -6.45 -17.82
N TRP A 272 19.44 -5.26 -18.19
CA TRP A 272 19.46 -4.74 -19.54
C TRP A 272 20.90 -4.37 -19.94
N PRO A 273 21.27 -4.40 -21.25
CA PRO A 273 22.60 -3.98 -21.69
C PRO A 273 22.93 -2.52 -21.32
N ALA A 274 21.92 -1.68 -21.22
CA ALA A 274 21.97 -0.31 -20.69
C ALA A 274 20.71 -0.06 -19.88
N TYR A 275 20.74 0.94 -18.99
CA TYR A 275 19.55 1.33 -18.23
C TYR A 275 18.34 1.51 -19.16
N THR A 276 17.28 0.78 -18.88
CA THR A 276 16.03 0.81 -19.63
C THR A 276 14.90 1.11 -18.66
N ASN A 277 14.28 2.28 -18.85
CA ASN A 277 13.12 2.67 -18.05
C ASN A 277 11.88 1.90 -18.48
N SER A 278 11.00 1.58 -17.52
CA SER A 278 9.67 1.08 -17.85
C SER A 278 8.91 2.09 -18.72
N SER A 279 8.12 1.59 -19.67
CA SER A 279 7.24 2.46 -20.47
C SER A 279 6.08 3.05 -19.66
N HIS A 280 5.79 2.49 -18.48
CA HIS A 280 4.64 2.81 -17.62
C HIS A 280 3.26 2.64 -18.27
N LYS A 281 3.21 2.01 -19.46
CA LYS A 281 1.98 1.76 -20.24
C LYS A 281 1.53 0.32 -20.05
N GLU A 282 0.39 0.13 -19.38
CA GLU A 282 -0.17 -1.20 -19.11
C GLU A 282 -0.88 -1.81 -20.32
N GLN A 283 -1.25 -1.02 -21.32
CA GLN A 283 -2.01 -1.47 -22.48
C GLN A 283 -1.39 -2.70 -23.18
N PRO A 284 -0.07 -2.80 -23.39
CA PRO A 284 0.53 -3.97 -24.04
C PRO A 284 0.23 -5.30 -23.35
N LEU A 285 -0.17 -5.29 -22.07
CA LEU A 285 -0.49 -6.52 -21.33
C LEU A 285 -1.79 -7.19 -21.79
N TYR A 286 -2.76 -6.40 -22.29
CA TYR A 286 -4.08 -6.88 -22.68
C TYR A 286 -4.50 -6.48 -24.10
N ASP A 287 -3.72 -5.64 -24.77
CA ASP A 287 -3.97 -5.21 -26.14
C ASP A 287 -3.71 -6.38 -27.11
N PRO A 288 -4.72 -6.83 -27.88
CA PRO A 288 -4.53 -7.90 -28.88
C PRO A 288 -3.57 -7.50 -30.02
N HIS A 289 -3.23 -6.24 -30.14
CA HIS A 289 -2.30 -5.70 -31.12
C HIS A 289 -0.96 -5.25 -30.50
N GLY A 290 -0.78 -5.46 -29.18
CA GLY A 290 0.40 -5.04 -28.43
C GLY A 290 1.67 -5.77 -28.85
N ALA A 291 2.80 -5.04 -28.96
CA ALA A 291 4.08 -5.64 -29.26
C ALA A 291 4.69 -6.31 -28.00
N GLU A 292 5.25 -7.51 -28.16
CA GLU A 292 5.93 -8.23 -27.05
C GLU A 292 7.13 -7.45 -26.52
N THR A 293 7.81 -6.67 -27.38
CA THR A 293 8.91 -5.79 -26.95
C THR A 293 8.43 -4.75 -25.96
N ASP A 294 7.28 -4.10 -26.23
CA ASP A 294 6.71 -3.08 -25.34
C ASP A 294 6.22 -3.68 -24.03
N LYS A 295 5.63 -4.87 -24.10
CA LYS A 295 5.25 -5.65 -22.93
C LYS A 295 6.46 -5.96 -22.04
N LYS A 296 7.58 -6.40 -22.65
CA LYS A 296 8.82 -6.65 -21.93
C LYS A 296 9.38 -5.38 -21.29
N VAL A 297 9.40 -4.25 -22.00
CA VAL A 297 9.88 -2.97 -21.46
C VAL A 297 8.98 -2.50 -20.31
N MET A 298 7.67 -2.72 -20.41
CA MET A 298 6.72 -2.39 -19.35
C MET A 298 6.97 -3.21 -18.07
N LEU A 299 7.19 -4.53 -18.18
CA LEU A 299 7.31 -5.43 -17.04
C LEU A 299 8.72 -5.51 -16.45
N ASP A 300 9.76 -5.46 -17.31
CA ASP A 300 11.14 -5.71 -16.91
C ASP A 300 11.98 -4.42 -16.84
N GLY A 301 11.42 -3.27 -17.26
CA GLY A 301 12.10 -1.98 -17.20
C GLY A 301 12.14 -1.43 -15.78
N TRP A 302 13.24 -0.79 -15.42
CA TRP A 302 13.39 -0.19 -14.09
C TRP A 302 12.61 1.12 -13.97
N CYS A 303 12.05 1.41 -12.81
CA CYS A 303 11.34 2.67 -12.58
C CYS A 303 12.29 3.88 -12.55
N THR A 304 13.48 3.72 -11.95
CA THR A 304 14.57 4.70 -11.90
C THR A 304 15.92 3.98 -11.95
N PRO A 305 17.03 4.67 -12.23
CA PRO A 305 18.36 4.05 -12.26
C PRO A 305 18.81 3.42 -10.92
N PHE A 306 18.25 3.86 -9.81
CA PHE A 306 18.58 3.39 -8.47
C PHE A 306 17.53 2.45 -7.86
N LEU A 307 16.53 2.02 -8.66
CA LEU A 307 15.52 1.04 -8.29
C LEU A 307 15.62 -0.19 -9.20
N PRO A 308 16.58 -1.10 -8.94
CA PRO A 308 16.73 -2.33 -9.69
C PRO A 308 15.48 -3.18 -9.60
N ASP A 309 15.00 -3.61 -10.76
CA ASP A 309 13.78 -4.38 -10.93
C ASP A 309 14.01 -5.85 -10.62
N LEU A 310 13.20 -6.42 -9.75
CA LEU A 310 13.30 -7.80 -9.27
C LEU A 310 12.73 -8.79 -10.30
N ASN A 311 13.49 -9.81 -10.66
CA ASN A 311 13.02 -10.86 -11.57
C ASN A 311 12.23 -11.94 -10.81
N GLN A 312 10.95 -11.72 -10.56
CA GLN A 312 10.09 -12.66 -9.80
C GLN A 312 9.86 -14.01 -10.55
N ARG A 313 10.35 -14.18 -11.78
CA ARG A 313 10.39 -15.47 -12.47
C ARG A 313 11.47 -16.39 -11.89
N ASN A 314 12.49 -15.84 -11.21
CA ASN A 314 13.43 -16.65 -10.44
C ASN A 314 12.71 -17.31 -9.26
N PRO A 315 12.72 -18.66 -9.14
CA PRO A 315 11.92 -19.38 -8.16
C PRO A 315 12.35 -19.13 -6.70
N PHE A 316 13.64 -18.87 -6.47
CA PHE A 316 14.14 -18.58 -5.11
C PHE A 316 13.72 -17.19 -4.67
N LEU A 317 13.80 -16.19 -5.55
CA LEU A 317 13.31 -14.84 -5.27
C LEU A 317 11.79 -14.85 -5.05
N ALA A 318 11.05 -15.53 -5.93
CA ALA A 318 9.59 -15.64 -5.76
C ALA A 318 9.21 -16.24 -4.40
N THR A 319 9.89 -17.31 -3.97
CA THR A 319 9.67 -17.94 -2.67
C THR A 319 10.04 -16.99 -1.53
N TYR A 320 11.16 -16.28 -1.63
CA TYR A 320 11.61 -15.30 -0.65
C TYR A 320 10.56 -14.19 -0.41
N LEU A 321 10.01 -13.62 -1.51
CA LEU A 321 8.99 -12.57 -1.43
C LEU A 321 7.64 -13.08 -0.89
N ILE A 322 7.20 -14.27 -1.32
CA ILE A 322 5.97 -14.90 -0.82
C ILE A 322 6.10 -15.18 0.69
N GLN A 323 7.23 -15.73 1.11
CA GLN A 323 7.49 -16.00 2.53
C GLN A 323 7.58 -14.71 3.35
N HIS A 324 8.15 -13.64 2.80
CA HIS A 324 8.13 -12.33 3.44
C HIS A 324 6.69 -11.84 3.69
N ALA A 325 5.79 -11.98 2.71
CA ALA A 325 4.39 -11.59 2.88
C ALA A 325 3.69 -12.39 4.00
N ILE A 326 3.88 -13.71 4.04
CA ILE A 326 3.34 -14.59 5.09
C ILE A 326 3.97 -14.26 6.43
N TRP A 327 5.30 -14.13 6.48
CA TRP A 327 6.05 -13.80 7.69
C TRP A 327 5.60 -12.48 8.31
N SER A 328 5.45 -11.43 7.49
CA SER A 328 4.99 -10.12 7.97
C SER A 328 3.55 -10.18 8.50
N THR A 329 2.66 -10.91 7.80
CA THR A 329 1.28 -11.10 8.25
C THR A 329 1.22 -11.79 9.60
N GLU A 330 2.03 -12.82 9.82
CA GLU A 330 2.07 -13.57 11.08
C GLU A 330 2.78 -12.79 12.19
N MET A 331 3.88 -12.10 11.86
CA MET A 331 4.71 -11.37 12.83
C MET A 331 4.03 -10.12 13.36
N PHE A 332 3.33 -9.39 12.48
CA PHE A 332 2.75 -8.09 12.79
C PHE A 332 1.22 -8.12 12.86
N THR A 333 0.60 -9.30 12.77
CA THR A 333 -0.85 -9.46 12.87
C THR A 333 -1.59 -8.58 11.86
N LEU A 334 -1.18 -8.64 10.58
CA LEU A 334 -1.76 -7.77 9.54
C LEU A 334 -3.13 -8.26 9.09
N ASP A 335 -4.01 -7.32 8.70
CA ASP A 335 -5.35 -7.58 8.19
C ASP A 335 -5.46 -7.51 6.68
N GLY A 336 -4.53 -6.83 6.03
CA GLY A 336 -4.55 -6.68 4.58
C GLY A 336 -3.22 -6.18 4.02
N TRP A 337 -3.13 -6.18 2.69
CA TRP A 337 -1.97 -5.69 1.96
C TRP A 337 -2.39 -4.74 0.84
N ARG A 338 -1.73 -3.58 0.78
CA ARG A 338 -1.63 -2.78 -0.44
C ARG A 338 -0.36 -3.20 -1.16
N ILE A 339 -0.44 -3.46 -2.45
CA ILE A 339 0.72 -3.90 -3.23
C ILE A 339 1.07 -2.78 -4.20
N ASP A 340 2.22 -2.18 -3.94
CA ASP A 340 2.81 -1.10 -4.71
C ASP A 340 3.09 -1.53 -6.15
N THR A 341 2.93 -0.59 -7.07
CA THR A 341 3.31 -0.81 -8.48
C THR A 341 2.86 -2.18 -9.03
N TYR A 342 1.65 -2.63 -8.65
CA TYR A 342 1.15 -3.98 -8.95
C TYR A 342 1.26 -4.36 -10.43
N LYS A 343 0.97 -3.41 -11.32
CA LYS A 343 0.92 -3.62 -12.77
C LYS A 343 2.29 -3.93 -13.42
N TYR A 344 3.40 -3.66 -12.73
CA TYR A 344 4.75 -3.88 -13.25
C TYR A 344 5.33 -5.25 -12.86
N ASN A 345 4.76 -5.89 -11.84
CA ASN A 345 5.22 -7.19 -11.36
C ASN A 345 4.91 -8.32 -12.36
N ASP A 346 5.70 -9.40 -12.33
CA ASP A 346 5.36 -10.63 -13.04
C ASP A 346 3.99 -11.14 -12.58
N GLN A 347 3.07 -11.26 -13.52
CA GLN A 347 1.66 -11.57 -13.24
C GLN A 347 1.46 -12.97 -12.66
N ALA A 348 2.26 -13.95 -13.11
CA ALA A 348 2.19 -15.32 -12.61
C ALA A 348 2.72 -15.40 -11.17
N PHE A 349 3.78 -14.66 -10.87
CA PHE A 349 4.27 -14.49 -9.50
C PHE A 349 3.20 -13.87 -8.61
N MET A 350 2.56 -12.77 -9.04
CA MET A 350 1.53 -12.11 -8.25
C MET A 350 0.36 -13.05 -7.95
N ASN A 351 -0.09 -13.84 -8.91
CA ASN A 351 -1.12 -14.84 -8.67
C ASN A 351 -0.69 -15.89 -7.63
N ARG A 352 0.57 -16.35 -7.68
CA ARG A 352 1.10 -17.29 -6.67
C ARG A 352 1.18 -16.66 -5.27
N CYS A 353 1.64 -15.41 -5.19
CA CYS A 353 1.73 -14.67 -3.91
C CYS A 353 0.34 -14.45 -3.30
N ASN A 354 -0.60 -13.94 -4.09
CA ASN A 354 -1.99 -13.76 -3.66
C ASN A 354 -2.62 -15.08 -3.19
N GLN A 355 -2.41 -16.16 -3.95
CA GLN A 355 -2.94 -17.48 -3.62
C GLN A 355 -2.35 -18.01 -2.30
N ALA A 356 -1.04 -17.84 -2.07
CA ALA A 356 -0.38 -18.29 -0.85
C ALA A 356 -0.91 -17.53 0.38
N LEU A 357 -1.08 -16.21 0.29
CA LEU A 357 -1.67 -15.40 1.35
C LEU A 357 -3.12 -15.79 1.65
N ILE A 358 -3.95 -15.94 0.62
CA ILE A 358 -5.37 -16.29 0.78
C ILE A 358 -5.53 -17.73 1.31
N ALA A 359 -4.65 -18.66 0.94
CA ALA A 359 -4.66 -20.02 1.45
C ALA A 359 -4.31 -20.08 2.94
N GLU A 360 -3.40 -19.23 3.41
CA GLU A 360 -3.03 -19.15 4.83
C GLU A 360 -4.04 -18.30 5.64
N TYR A 361 -4.56 -17.20 5.04
CA TYR A 361 -5.48 -16.25 5.67
C TYR A 361 -6.70 -16.01 4.77
N PRO A 362 -7.74 -16.84 4.82
CA PRO A 362 -8.84 -16.83 3.85
C PRO A 362 -9.63 -15.51 3.74
N ASN A 363 -9.63 -14.71 4.80
CA ASN A 363 -10.34 -13.43 4.84
C ASN A 363 -9.48 -12.22 4.49
N ILE A 364 -8.16 -12.40 4.33
CA ILE A 364 -7.23 -11.29 4.06
C ILE A 364 -7.66 -10.51 2.81
N HIS A 365 -7.63 -9.20 2.88
CA HIS A 365 -7.87 -8.36 1.70
C HIS A 365 -6.55 -7.91 1.09
N LEU A 366 -6.43 -8.13 -0.22
CA LEU A 366 -5.30 -7.71 -1.03
C LEU A 366 -5.79 -6.73 -2.08
N PHE A 367 -5.15 -5.57 -2.17
CA PHE A 367 -5.45 -4.63 -3.24
C PHE A 367 -4.16 -4.05 -3.83
N GLY A 368 -4.15 -3.98 -5.15
CA GLY A 368 -2.99 -3.51 -5.91
C GLY A 368 -3.07 -2.03 -6.25
N GLU A 369 -1.93 -1.44 -6.53
CA GLU A 369 -1.87 -0.19 -7.25
C GLU A 369 -1.73 -0.46 -8.74
N SER A 370 -2.82 -0.20 -9.48
CA SER A 370 -2.87 -0.33 -10.93
C SER A 370 -3.43 0.98 -11.50
N THR A 371 -2.56 1.88 -11.91
CA THR A 371 -2.92 3.25 -12.32
C THR A 371 -3.56 3.31 -13.71
N ALA A 372 -4.51 2.41 -14.00
CA ALA A 372 -5.28 2.44 -15.24
C ALA A 372 -6.38 3.51 -15.17
N SER A 373 -6.57 4.27 -16.25
CA SER A 373 -7.52 5.38 -16.30
C SER A 373 -8.96 4.98 -16.64
N HIS A 374 -9.17 3.72 -17.08
CA HIS A 374 -10.47 3.23 -17.52
C HIS A 374 -10.83 1.90 -16.84
N PRO A 375 -12.13 1.66 -16.54
CA PRO A 375 -12.58 0.43 -15.89
C PRO A 375 -12.13 -0.86 -16.59
N LEU A 376 -12.14 -0.90 -17.92
CA LEU A 376 -11.67 -2.07 -18.68
C LEU A 376 -10.20 -2.39 -18.38
N GLY A 377 -9.30 -1.40 -18.48
CA GLY A 377 -7.87 -1.59 -18.20
C GLY A 377 -7.62 -1.97 -16.74
N LEU A 378 -8.35 -1.34 -15.80
CA LEU A 378 -8.25 -1.66 -14.39
C LEU A 378 -8.70 -3.09 -14.10
N SER A 379 -9.78 -3.56 -14.76
CA SER A 379 -10.34 -4.90 -14.55
C SER A 379 -9.40 -6.04 -14.96
N TYR A 380 -8.37 -5.76 -15.77
CA TYR A 380 -7.34 -6.72 -16.14
C TYR A 380 -6.51 -7.19 -14.92
N PHE A 381 -6.31 -6.32 -13.93
CA PHE A 381 -5.45 -6.58 -12.78
C PHE A 381 -6.17 -7.21 -11.58
N VAL A 382 -7.48 -7.36 -11.65
CA VAL A 382 -8.31 -7.96 -10.58
C VAL A 382 -9.09 -9.17 -11.10
N LYS A 383 -9.79 -9.88 -10.22
CA LYS A 383 -10.80 -10.84 -10.64
C LYS A 383 -11.84 -10.12 -11.50
N SER A 384 -11.98 -10.55 -12.74
CA SER A 384 -12.74 -9.87 -13.77
C SER A 384 -13.78 -10.78 -14.43
N ASN A 385 -14.88 -10.16 -14.89
CA ASN A 385 -15.88 -10.80 -15.75
C ASN A 385 -15.47 -10.75 -17.24
N VAL A 386 -14.44 -9.96 -17.58
CA VAL A 386 -13.90 -9.89 -18.94
C VAL A 386 -12.97 -11.09 -19.18
N ASN A 387 -13.09 -11.69 -20.37
CA ASN A 387 -12.26 -12.83 -20.74
C ASN A 387 -10.90 -12.40 -21.30
N PHE A 388 -10.01 -11.99 -20.42
CA PHE A 388 -8.62 -11.66 -20.78
C PHE A 388 -7.76 -12.90 -21.00
N PRO A 389 -6.66 -12.79 -21.79
CA PRO A 389 -5.68 -13.88 -21.96
C PRO A 389 -5.03 -14.34 -20.63
N PHE A 390 -4.77 -13.41 -19.75
CA PHE A 390 -4.33 -13.66 -18.37
C PHE A 390 -5.47 -13.38 -17.39
N ARG A 391 -5.63 -14.23 -16.39
CA ARG A 391 -6.64 -14.06 -15.34
C ARG A 391 -6.01 -13.78 -14.01
N SER A 392 -6.13 -12.54 -13.56
CA SER A 392 -5.71 -12.15 -12.20
C SER A 392 -6.61 -12.77 -11.14
N ASN A 393 -6.01 -13.17 -10.02
CA ASN A 393 -6.73 -13.61 -8.82
C ASN A 393 -6.77 -12.54 -7.72
N LEU A 394 -6.27 -11.32 -7.97
CA LEU A 394 -6.29 -10.21 -7.02
C LEU A 394 -7.74 -9.82 -6.68
N PRO A 395 -8.09 -9.73 -5.38
CA PRO A 395 -9.45 -9.35 -5.00
C PRO A 395 -9.83 -7.91 -5.33
N GLY A 396 -8.94 -6.95 -5.10
CA GLY A 396 -9.20 -5.52 -5.25
C GLY A 396 -8.02 -4.72 -5.78
N THR A 397 -8.26 -3.46 -6.12
CA THR A 397 -7.23 -2.50 -6.56
C THR A 397 -7.71 -1.09 -6.24
N LEU A 398 -6.78 -0.10 -6.23
CA LEU A 398 -7.15 1.31 -6.15
C LEU A 398 -7.97 1.70 -7.38
N ASP A 399 -9.12 2.34 -7.16
CA ASP A 399 -10.09 2.70 -8.20
C ASP A 399 -9.80 4.09 -8.79
N PHE A 400 -8.76 4.19 -9.59
CA PHE A 400 -8.42 5.43 -10.30
C PHE A 400 -9.50 5.88 -11.29
N PRO A 401 -10.22 4.99 -12.01
CA PRO A 401 -11.34 5.41 -12.86
C PRO A 401 -12.44 6.15 -12.08
N LEU A 402 -12.83 5.66 -10.91
CA LEU A 402 -13.85 6.32 -10.10
C LEU A 402 -13.35 7.64 -9.52
N ASN A 403 -12.08 7.71 -9.08
CA ASN A 403 -11.46 8.96 -8.66
C ASN A 403 -11.51 10.01 -9.79
N GLY A 404 -11.10 9.64 -11.00
CA GLY A 404 -11.17 10.51 -12.18
C GLY A 404 -12.61 10.97 -12.47
N ALA A 405 -13.57 10.05 -12.39
CA ALA A 405 -14.97 10.36 -12.64
C ALA A 405 -15.59 11.32 -11.60
N ILE A 406 -15.23 11.19 -10.33
CA ILE A 406 -15.64 12.15 -9.26
C ILE A 406 -15.06 13.53 -9.54
N ASN A 407 -13.77 13.61 -9.90
CA ASN A 407 -13.12 14.87 -10.24
C ASN A 407 -13.77 15.54 -11.45
N ASP A 408 -14.02 14.79 -12.52
CA ASP A 408 -14.67 15.31 -13.74
C ASP A 408 -16.12 15.75 -13.47
N ALA A 409 -16.85 14.99 -12.65
CA ALA A 409 -18.23 15.31 -12.27
C ALA A 409 -18.37 16.70 -11.61
N LEU A 410 -17.31 17.18 -10.93
CA LEU A 410 -17.31 18.45 -10.18
C LEU A 410 -16.56 19.58 -10.90
N ARG A 411 -15.67 19.24 -11.85
CA ARG A 411 -14.87 20.23 -12.57
C ARG A 411 -15.45 20.60 -13.93
N GLN A 412 -16.25 19.73 -14.52
CA GLN A 412 -16.88 19.93 -15.82
C GLN A 412 -18.36 20.33 -15.65
N ASN A 413 -18.87 21.09 -16.60
CA ASN A 413 -20.30 21.33 -16.68
C ASN A 413 -21.03 20.05 -17.08
N PHE A 414 -22.29 19.92 -16.66
CA PHE A 414 -23.14 18.80 -17.08
C PHE A 414 -23.32 18.81 -18.58
N GLY A 415 -23.08 17.68 -19.22
CA GLY A 415 -23.25 17.43 -20.64
C GLY A 415 -23.61 15.98 -20.92
N TRP A 416 -23.58 15.59 -22.18
CA TRP A 416 -23.88 14.22 -22.61
C TRP A 416 -22.93 13.20 -21.98
N ASP A 417 -21.63 13.47 -22.09
CA ASP A 417 -20.54 12.66 -21.56
C ASP A 417 -19.68 13.40 -20.53
N GLU A 418 -20.06 14.60 -20.10
CA GLU A 418 -19.31 15.48 -19.21
C GLU A 418 -20.03 15.69 -17.87
N GLY A 419 -19.30 16.22 -16.92
CA GLY A 419 -19.81 16.52 -15.60
C GLY A 419 -20.26 15.23 -14.89
N VAL A 420 -21.38 15.30 -14.17
CA VAL A 420 -21.87 14.15 -13.38
C VAL A 420 -22.29 12.93 -14.21
N SER A 421 -22.44 13.09 -15.54
CA SER A 421 -22.62 11.94 -16.45
C SER A 421 -21.41 11.00 -16.42
N ARG A 422 -20.19 11.50 -16.19
CA ARG A 422 -18.98 10.69 -16.03
C ARG A 422 -19.08 9.74 -14.84
N LEU A 423 -19.55 10.23 -13.69
CA LEU A 423 -19.71 9.40 -12.50
C LEU A 423 -20.73 8.27 -12.74
N TYR A 424 -21.89 8.62 -13.32
CA TYR A 424 -22.93 7.67 -13.69
C TYR A 424 -22.39 6.57 -14.64
N GLN A 425 -21.71 6.97 -15.72
CA GLN A 425 -21.17 6.08 -16.73
C GLN A 425 -20.06 5.18 -16.19
N THR A 426 -19.22 5.69 -15.29
CA THR A 426 -18.14 4.90 -14.67
C THR A 426 -18.73 3.81 -13.78
N LEU A 427 -19.70 4.14 -12.93
CA LEU A 427 -20.39 3.14 -12.09
C LEU A 427 -21.18 2.12 -12.93
N ALA A 428 -21.72 2.52 -14.08
CA ALA A 428 -22.40 1.59 -15.00
C ALA A 428 -21.45 0.52 -15.59
N GLN A 429 -20.14 0.78 -15.60
CA GLN A 429 -19.12 -0.17 -16.05
C GLN A 429 -18.66 -1.15 -14.97
N ASP A 430 -19.23 -1.13 -13.77
CA ASP A 430 -18.93 -2.10 -12.71
C ASP A 430 -19.13 -3.57 -13.14
N ILE A 431 -19.86 -3.80 -14.21
CA ILE A 431 -20.07 -5.11 -14.85
C ILE A 431 -18.76 -5.80 -15.25
N VAL A 432 -17.66 -5.06 -15.47
CA VAL A 432 -16.36 -5.64 -15.85
C VAL A 432 -15.65 -6.32 -14.66
N TYR A 433 -15.97 -5.94 -13.42
CA TYR A 433 -15.39 -6.50 -12.21
C TYR A 433 -16.19 -7.70 -11.69
N ALA A 434 -15.51 -8.72 -11.19
CA ALA A 434 -16.19 -9.82 -10.52
C ALA A 434 -16.88 -9.37 -9.22
N ASP A 435 -16.27 -8.42 -8.50
CA ASP A 435 -16.83 -7.84 -7.27
C ASP A 435 -16.32 -6.39 -7.10
N PRO A 436 -17.10 -5.39 -7.56
CA PRO A 436 -16.71 -3.98 -7.43
C PRO A 436 -16.69 -3.48 -5.98
N MET A 437 -17.29 -4.22 -5.03
CA MET A 437 -17.25 -3.86 -3.60
C MET A 437 -15.87 -4.02 -2.97
N LYS A 438 -14.95 -4.73 -3.63
CA LYS A 438 -13.57 -4.93 -3.20
C LYS A 438 -12.58 -3.92 -3.75
N LEU A 439 -13.03 -3.01 -4.63
CA LEU A 439 -12.19 -1.92 -5.10
C LEU A 439 -12.02 -0.87 -3.99
N VAL A 440 -10.80 -0.34 -3.86
CA VAL A 440 -10.48 0.71 -2.89
C VAL A 440 -10.62 2.07 -3.57
N THR A 441 -11.61 2.84 -3.14
CA THR A 441 -11.97 4.15 -3.72
C THR A 441 -11.27 5.28 -2.97
N GLN A 442 -10.96 6.39 -3.65
CA GLN A 442 -10.22 7.51 -3.07
C GLN A 442 -10.57 8.84 -3.73
N LEU A 443 -10.29 9.97 -3.05
CA LEU A 443 -10.35 11.31 -3.63
C LEU A 443 -8.95 11.82 -3.97
N ASP A 444 -7.99 11.57 -3.11
CA ASP A 444 -6.56 11.83 -3.27
C ASP A 444 -5.74 10.75 -2.56
N ASN A 445 -4.43 10.76 -2.80
CA ASN A 445 -3.44 9.94 -2.10
C ASN A 445 -2.07 10.64 -2.12
N HIS A 446 -1.02 9.96 -1.66
CA HIS A 446 0.34 10.50 -1.57
C HIS A 446 1.03 10.71 -2.92
N ASP A 447 0.42 10.28 -4.04
CA ASP A 447 0.93 10.39 -5.41
C ASP A 447 0.05 11.27 -6.32
N THR A 448 -1.00 11.87 -5.78
CA THR A 448 -1.91 12.74 -6.51
C THR A 448 -1.96 14.14 -5.92
N ASP A 449 -2.47 15.10 -6.69
CA ASP A 449 -2.80 16.41 -6.17
C ASP A 449 -3.81 16.29 -5.03
N ARG A 450 -3.69 17.16 -4.00
CA ARG A 450 -4.64 17.21 -2.88
C ARG A 450 -6.03 17.57 -3.37
N TYR A 451 -7.04 16.86 -2.86
CA TYR A 451 -8.40 16.94 -3.38
C TYR A 451 -9.00 18.36 -3.36
N LEU A 452 -8.82 19.12 -2.27
CA LEU A 452 -9.32 20.50 -2.21
C LEU A 452 -8.67 21.39 -3.29
N SER A 453 -7.38 21.20 -3.58
CA SER A 453 -6.69 21.93 -4.65
C SER A 453 -7.27 21.58 -6.04
N VAL A 454 -7.55 20.30 -6.28
CA VAL A 454 -8.19 19.85 -7.53
C VAL A 454 -9.58 20.46 -7.69
N MET A 455 -10.29 20.69 -6.58
CA MET A 455 -11.61 21.35 -6.57
C MET A 455 -11.54 22.89 -6.66
N GLY A 456 -10.33 23.49 -6.75
CA GLY A 456 -10.16 24.92 -6.85
C GLY A 456 -10.53 25.68 -5.57
N ASP A 457 -10.28 25.10 -4.41
CA ASP A 457 -10.63 25.61 -3.08
C ASP A 457 -12.16 25.76 -2.85
N ASP A 458 -12.98 25.16 -3.74
CA ASP A 458 -14.46 25.17 -3.62
C ASP A 458 -14.89 24.12 -2.57
N PHE A 459 -15.33 24.59 -1.42
CA PHE A 459 -15.70 23.74 -0.29
C PHE A 459 -17.01 22.96 -0.52
N ASP A 460 -17.91 23.46 -1.34
CA ASP A 460 -19.14 22.74 -1.67
C ASP A 460 -18.83 21.56 -2.58
N LYS A 461 -17.96 21.73 -3.57
CA LYS A 461 -17.44 20.62 -4.39
C LYS A 461 -16.68 19.60 -3.54
N TYR A 462 -15.88 20.06 -2.56
CA TYR A 462 -15.22 19.17 -1.61
C TYR A 462 -16.25 18.30 -0.86
N LYS A 463 -17.29 18.89 -0.27
CA LYS A 463 -18.35 18.15 0.42
C LYS A 463 -19.08 17.17 -0.50
N MET A 464 -19.34 17.55 -1.74
CA MET A 464 -19.98 16.67 -2.71
C MET A 464 -19.14 15.41 -2.99
N GLY A 465 -17.86 15.56 -3.26
CA GLY A 465 -16.99 14.41 -3.51
C GLY A 465 -16.82 13.52 -2.27
N VAL A 466 -16.69 14.10 -1.08
CA VAL A 466 -16.70 13.37 0.20
C VAL A 466 -17.96 12.53 0.33
N THR A 467 -19.12 13.09 0.01
CA THR A 467 -20.38 12.37 0.08
C THR A 467 -20.40 11.20 -0.91
N TRP A 468 -19.98 11.41 -2.15
CA TRP A 468 -19.93 10.33 -3.13
C TRP A 468 -18.93 9.24 -2.75
N LEU A 469 -17.73 9.59 -2.25
CA LEU A 469 -16.77 8.63 -1.75
C LEU A 469 -17.38 7.72 -0.66
N LEU A 470 -18.08 8.33 0.31
CA LEU A 470 -18.59 7.61 1.48
C LEU A 470 -19.96 6.94 1.26
N THR A 471 -20.63 7.19 0.12
CA THR A 471 -21.96 6.61 -0.16
C THR A 471 -22.03 5.74 -1.42
N THR A 472 -21.04 5.79 -2.31
CA THR A 472 -20.94 4.87 -3.44
C THR A 472 -20.44 3.48 -2.99
N ARG A 473 -20.19 2.59 -3.94
CA ARG A 473 -19.68 1.25 -3.69
C ARG A 473 -18.18 1.24 -3.44
N GLY A 474 -17.63 0.14 -2.94
CA GLY A 474 -16.21 -0.06 -2.69
C GLY A 474 -15.78 0.26 -1.25
N ILE A 475 -14.50 0.22 -1.00
CA ILE A 475 -13.84 0.45 0.28
C ILE A 475 -13.23 1.85 0.23
N PRO A 476 -13.77 2.86 0.94
CA PRO A 476 -13.22 4.20 0.90
C PRO A 476 -11.84 4.27 1.57
N SER A 477 -10.90 4.93 0.90
CA SER A 477 -9.58 5.29 1.40
C SER A 477 -9.47 6.81 1.52
N TRP A 478 -8.92 7.26 2.63
CA TRP A 478 -8.78 8.66 3.00
C TRP A 478 -7.32 9.00 3.23
N TYR A 479 -6.79 10.00 2.56
CA TYR A 479 -5.41 10.44 2.74
C TYR A 479 -5.29 11.43 3.91
N TYR A 480 -4.29 11.26 4.78
CA TYR A 480 -4.14 12.08 5.98
C TYR A 480 -4.17 13.58 5.66
N GLY A 481 -4.91 14.32 6.48
CA GLY A 481 -5.03 15.77 6.40
C GLY A 481 -6.06 16.28 5.37
N THR A 482 -6.68 15.43 4.56
CA THR A 482 -7.76 15.84 3.65
C THR A 482 -8.99 16.30 4.44
N GLU A 483 -9.24 15.72 5.64
CA GLU A 483 -10.32 16.10 6.56
C GLU A 483 -10.13 17.47 7.24
N ILE A 484 -8.90 17.97 7.26
CA ILE A 484 -8.56 19.31 7.75
C ILE A 484 -8.18 20.26 6.60
N LEU A 485 -8.59 19.92 5.39
CA LEU A 485 -8.45 20.75 4.20
C LEU A 485 -6.99 21.02 3.79
N MET A 486 -6.05 20.10 4.06
CA MET A 486 -4.70 20.20 3.52
C MET A 486 -4.76 20.22 2.00
N LYS A 487 -4.00 21.11 1.39
CA LYS A 487 -4.01 21.37 -0.05
C LYS A 487 -2.60 21.55 -0.59
N ASN A 488 -2.39 21.16 -1.79
CA ASN A 488 -1.28 21.50 -2.68
C ASN A 488 -1.39 20.71 -4.00
N PHE A 489 -0.56 21.07 -4.97
CA PHE A 489 -0.35 20.34 -6.21
C PHE A 489 1.02 19.64 -6.17
N LYS A 490 1.18 18.56 -6.91
CA LYS A 490 2.45 17.81 -7.02
C LYS A 490 3.59 18.58 -7.68
N VAL A 491 3.32 19.72 -8.25
CA VAL A 491 4.34 20.52 -8.93
C VAL A 491 5.00 21.47 -7.93
N PRO A 492 6.33 21.51 -7.84
CA PRO A 492 7.32 20.85 -8.72
C PRO A 492 7.60 19.37 -8.42
N THR A 493 7.16 18.82 -7.29
CA THR A 493 7.42 17.44 -6.88
C THR A 493 6.34 16.88 -5.97
N ASP A 494 6.34 15.55 -5.77
CA ASP A 494 5.42 14.86 -4.84
C ASP A 494 5.56 15.32 -3.38
N ALA A 495 6.72 15.86 -2.97
CA ALA A 495 6.92 16.39 -1.63
C ALA A 495 5.91 17.50 -1.27
N GLU A 496 5.38 18.19 -2.29
CA GLU A 496 4.39 19.27 -2.08
C GLU A 496 3.05 18.74 -1.52
N VAL A 497 2.66 17.53 -1.87
CA VAL A 497 1.43 16.89 -1.38
C VAL A 497 1.67 15.99 -0.17
N ARG A 498 2.94 15.83 0.26
CA ARG A 498 3.41 15.01 1.37
C ARG A 498 3.90 15.86 2.55
N ARG A 499 3.22 16.99 2.83
CA ARG A 499 3.54 17.89 3.93
C ARG A 499 3.18 17.29 5.28
N ASP A 500 3.85 17.76 6.36
CA ASP A 500 3.57 17.34 7.72
C ASP A 500 2.12 17.60 8.12
N PHE A 501 1.56 16.70 8.93
CA PHE A 501 0.28 16.95 9.59
C PHE A 501 0.50 17.99 10.71
N PRO A 502 -0.20 19.13 10.72
CA PRO A 502 0.04 20.19 11.69
C PRO A 502 -0.35 19.77 13.11
N GLY A 503 0.60 19.81 14.01
CA GLY A 503 0.46 19.37 15.41
C GLY A 503 1.08 18.01 15.69
N GLY A 504 1.68 17.35 14.67
CA GLY A 504 2.34 16.07 14.83
C GLY A 504 3.75 16.16 15.39
N PHE A 505 4.33 17.34 15.47
CA PHE A 505 5.74 17.52 15.85
C PHE A 505 5.88 18.50 17.01
N PRO A 506 6.91 18.33 17.88
CA PRO A 506 7.03 19.13 19.12
C PRO A 506 7.17 20.64 18.90
N ASP A 507 7.66 21.08 17.74
CA ASP A 507 7.87 22.49 17.38
C ASP A 507 6.70 23.11 16.59
N ASP A 508 5.60 22.37 16.37
CA ASP A 508 4.43 22.86 15.66
C ASP A 508 3.70 23.94 16.48
N LYS A 509 3.33 25.02 15.79
CA LYS A 509 2.62 26.15 16.39
C LYS A 509 1.11 25.90 16.52
N GLU A 510 0.59 24.99 15.71
CA GLU A 510 -0.83 24.63 15.65
C GLU A 510 -0.97 23.13 15.86
N ASN A 511 -2.08 22.71 16.46
CA ASN A 511 -2.39 21.30 16.66
C ASN A 511 -3.77 20.98 16.08
N LYS A 512 -3.80 20.49 14.83
CA LYS A 512 -5.04 20.15 14.13
C LYS A 512 -5.67 18.83 14.58
N PHE A 513 -5.00 18.05 15.42
CA PHE A 513 -5.62 16.90 16.06
C PHE A 513 -6.74 17.30 17.03
N THR A 514 -6.78 18.55 17.47
CA THR A 514 -7.80 19.05 18.40
C THR A 514 -8.76 20.04 17.72
N ALA A 515 -10.00 20.09 18.18
CA ALA A 515 -10.99 21.05 17.69
C ALA A 515 -10.56 22.50 17.90
N GLN A 516 -9.81 22.79 18.98
CA GLN A 516 -9.30 24.12 19.30
C GLN A 516 -8.19 24.57 18.33
N GLY A 517 -7.38 23.63 17.83
CA GLY A 517 -6.33 23.94 16.88
C GLY A 517 -6.83 24.05 15.43
N ARG A 518 -8.02 23.53 15.12
CA ARG A 518 -8.68 23.67 13.84
C ARG A 518 -9.43 25.00 13.74
N ASN A 519 -9.37 25.68 12.61
CA ASN A 519 -10.26 26.81 12.34
C ASN A 519 -11.71 26.37 12.09
N ALA A 520 -12.65 27.32 11.95
CA ALA A 520 -14.08 27.01 11.79
C ALA A 520 -14.35 26.12 10.55
N LYS A 521 -13.70 26.39 9.43
CA LYS A 521 -13.88 25.62 8.19
C LYS A 521 -13.28 24.21 8.26
N GLU A 522 -12.13 24.07 8.91
CA GLU A 522 -11.50 22.76 9.17
C GLU A 522 -12.34 21.92 10.13
N ASN A 523 -12.93 22.52 11.16
CA ASN A 523 -13.87 21.85 12.06
C ASN A 523 -15.16 21.42 11.34
N GLU A 524 -15.69 22.27 10.44
CA GLU A 524 -16.84 21.90 9.60
C GLU A 524 -16.48 20.71 8.69
N ALA A 525 -15.32 20.73 8.04
CA ALA A 525 -14.87 19.62 7.18
C ALA A 525 -14.68 18.33 7.96
N PHE A 526 -13.98 18.37 9.10
CA PHE A 526 -13.79 17.23 9.97
C PHE A 526 -15.14 16.65 10.45
N GLY A 527 -16.04 17.49 10.95
CA GLY A 527 -17.37 17.07 11.40
C GLY A 527 -18.22 16.47 10.27
N TYR A 528 -18.11 17.02 9.06
CA TYR A 528 -18.80 16.50 7.88
C TYR A 528 -18.34 15.09 7.51
N VAL A 529 -17.02 14.88 7.45
CA VAL A 529 -16.41 13.57 7.18
C VAL A 529 -16.77 12.58 8.29
N SER A 530 -16.56 12.97 9.55
CA SER A 530 -16.85 12.12 10.72
C SER A 530 -18.31 11.65 10.74
N LYS A 531 -19.26 12.56 10.52
CA LYS A 531 -20.68 12.22 10.51
C LYS A 531 -21.04 11.20 9.42
N LEU A 532 -20.54 11.38 8.20
CA LEU A 532 -20.78 10.44 7.11
C LEU A 532 -20.06 9.11 7.30
N ALA A 533 -18.84 9.12 7.83
CA ALA A 533 -18.08 7.91 8.12
C ALA A 533 -18.78 7.04 9.18
N HIS A 534 -19.18 7.64 10.30
CA HIS A 534 -19.93 6.93 11.34
C HIS A 534 -21.30 6.43 10.84
N TYR A 535 -22.01 7.25 10.05
CA TYR A 535 -23.27 6.82 9.43
C TYR A 535 -23.06 5.61 8.50
N ARG A 536 -22.04 5.66 7.63
CA ARG A 536 -21.66 4.53 6.76
C ARG A 536 -21.37 3.28 7.59
N ASN A 537 -20.48 3.39 8.60
CA ASN A 537 -20.08 2.25 9.43
C ASN A 537 -21.28 1.59 10.12
N ALA A 538 -22.27 2.39 10.54
CA ALA A 538 -23.48 1.91 11.21
C ALA A 538 -24.61 1.46 10.26
N THR A 539 -24.46 1.63 8.93
CA THR A 539 -25.57 1.43 7.96
C THR A 539 -25.18 0.43 6.87
N PRO A 540 -25.51 -0.87 7.05
CA PRO A 540 -25.24 -1.92 6.06
C PRO A 540 -25.78 -1.58 4.66
N ALA A 541 -26.94 -0.95 4.53
CA ALA A 541 -27.46 -0.48 3.26
C ALA A 541 -26.48 0.41 2.50
N VAL A 542 -25.71 1.26 3.18
CA VAL A 542 -24.72 2.16 2.54
C VAL A 542 -23.43 1.45 2.24
N HIS A 543 -22.86 0.66 3.17
CA HIS A 543 -21.55 0.04 2.93
C HIS A 543 -21.60 -1.28 2.16
N SER A 544 -22.58 -2.16 2.41
CA SER A 544 -22.66 -3.49 1.81
C SER A 544 -23.89 -3.69 0.92
N GLY A 545 -24.86 -2.78 1.00
CA GLY A 545 -26.12 -2.87 0.29
C GLY A 545 -25.97 -2.70 -1.23
N LYS A 546 -27.08 -2.92 -1.93
CA LYS A 546 -27.18 -2.75 -3.37
C LYS A 546 -27.16 -1.26 -3.75
N LEU A 547 -26.69 -0.97 -4.96
CA LEU A 547 -26.75 0.35 -5.57
C LEU A 547 -27.74 0.31 -6.74
N MET A 548 -28.63 1.32 -6.81
CA MET A 548 -29.46 1.58 -7.99
C MET A 548 -29.30 3.04 -8.36
N GLN A 549 -28.92 3.32 -9.59
CA GLN A 549 -28.68 4.68 -10.08
C GLN A 549 -29.62 5.05 -11.21
N TYR A 550 -29.93 6.33 -11.32
CA TYR A 550 -30.76 6.90 -12.38
C TYR A 550 -29.95 7.80 -13.30
N VAL A 551 -30.25 7.79 -14.59
CA VAL A 551 -29.57 8.64 -15.58
C VAL A 551 -29.63 10.10 -15.14
N PRO A 552 -28.51 10.84 -15.06
CA PRO A 552 -28.52 12.26 -14.67
C PRO A 552 -29.34 13.12 -15.61
N GLN A 553 -30.04 14.11 -15.07
CA GLN A 553 -30.83 15.08 -15.83
C GLN A 553 -30.57 16.48 -15.30
N ASP A 554 -30.32 17.43 -16.17
CA ASP A 554 -30.08 18.85 -15.83
C ASP A 554 -29.05 19.08 -14.70
N GLY A 555 -28.00 18.24 -14.65
CA GLY A 555 -26.99 18.29 -13.62
C GLY A 555 -27.41 17.71 -12.26
N VAL A 556 -28.59 17.10 -12.19
CA VAL A 556 -29.06 16.34 -11.02
C VAL A 556 -28.81 14.87 -11.22
N TYR A 557 -28.15 14.24 -10.24
CA TYR A 557 -27.87 12.82 -10.24
C TYR A 557 -28.40 12.18 -8.97
N VAL A 558 -29.17 11.09 -9.12
CA VAL A 558 -29.82 10.36 -8.02
C VAL A 558 -29.43 8.89 -8.08
N TYR A 559 -29.06 8.35 -6.93
CA TYR A 559 -28.91 6.92 -6.73
C TYR A 559 -29.37 6.51 -5.33
N PHE A 560 -29.64 5.24 -5.17
CA PHE A 560 -30.07 4.64 -3.91
C PHE A 560 -29.07 3.60 -3.44
N ARG A 561 -28.83 3.60 -2.12
CA ARG A 561 -28.20 2.48 -1.43
C ARG A 561 -29.28 1.80 -0.60
N TYR A 562 -29.37 0.49 -0.70
CA TYR A 562 -30.47 -0.22 -0.03
C TYR A 562 -30.15 -1.68 0.26
N ASP A 563 -30.76 -2.18 1.33
CA ASP A 563 -30.83 -3.58 1.71
C ASP A 563 -32.27 -3.91 2.17
N GLU A 564 -32.44 -5.03 2.87
CA GLU A 564 -33.75 -5.43 3.43
C GLU A 564 -34.23 -4.53 4.57
N SER A 565 -33.31 -3.84 5.26
CA SER A 565 -33.58 -3.04 6.45
C SER A 565 -33.79 -1.56 6.16
N LYS A 566 -33.07 -1.00 5.19
CA LYS A 566 -33.04 0.44 4.92
C LYS A 566 -32.92 0.76 3.43
N THR A 567 -33.45 1.93 3.09
CA THR A 567 -33.25 2.59 1.79
C THR A 567 -32.77 4.01 2.01
N VAL A 568 -31.65 4.35 1.41
CA VAL A 568 -31.03 5.68 1.49
C VAL A 568 -30.96 6.25 0.09
N MET A 569 -31.59 7.43 -0.10
CA MET A 569 -31.53 8.19 -1.35
C MET A 569 -30.38 9.19 -1.27
N ILE A 570 -29.53 9.18 -2.27
CA ILE A 570 -28.46 10.17 -2.46
C ILE A 570 -28.84 11.00 -3.69
N ALA A 571 -29.09 12.30 -3.51
CA ALA A 571 -29.47 13.20 -4.59
C ALA A 571 -28.52 14.38 -4.65
N SER A 572 -27.90 14.55 -5.81
CA SER A 572 -26.86 15.55 -6.07
C SER A 572 -27.34 16.61 -7.04
N ASN A 573 -27.09 17.88 -6.73
CA ASN A 573 -27.26 19.00 -7.65
C ASN A 573 -25.89 19.62 -7.92
N THR A 574 -25.36 19.45 -9.13
CA THR A 574 -24.04 19.99 -9.50
C THR A 574 -24.13 21.41 -10.09
N GLN A 575 -25.34 21.98 -10.17
CA GLN A 575 -25.58 23.29 -10.76
C GLN A 575 -25.45 24.44 -9.75
N ASP A 576 -25.27 25.65 -10.25
CA ASP A 576 -25.15 26.88 -9.45
C ASP A 576 -26.50 27.43 -8.94
N LYS A 577 -27.60 26.74 -9.20
CA LYS A 577 -28.95 27.14 -8.78
C LYS A 577 -29.67 26.00 -8.06
N GLU A 578 -30.50 26.34 -7.09
CA GLU A 578 -31.42 25.38 -6.47
C GLU A 578 -32.28 24.68 -7.51
N LYS A 579 -32.52 23.40 -7.29
CA LYS A 579 -33.43 22.56 -8.08
C LYS A 579 -34.52 21.98 -7.19
N SER A 580 -35.73 21.90 -7.75
CA SER A 580 -36.83 21.16 -7.16
C SER A 580 -36.93 19.81 -7.88
N LEU A 581 -36.65 18.72 -7.18
CA LEU A 581 -36.62 17.37 -7.71
C LEU A 581 -38.00 16.71 -7.51
N ASP A 582 -38.75 16.51 -8.60
CA ASP A 582 -39.91 15.62 -8.61
C ASP A 582 -39.45 14.17 -8.45
N THR A 583 -39.93 13.51 -7.42
CA THR A 583 -39.50 12.16 -7.08
C THR A 583 -40.36 11.06 -7.72
N SER A 584 -41.41 11.37 -8.45
CA SER A 584 -42.27 10.41 -9.12
C SER A 584 -41.50 9.42 -10.02
N ARG A 585 -40.41 9.90 -10.63
CA ARG A 585 -39.50 9.09 -11.44
C ARG A 585 -38.83 7.96 -10.66
N PHE A 586 -38.69 8.07 -9.35
CA PHE A 586 -37.95 7.15 -8.49
C PHE A 586 -38.87 6.17 -7.75
N SER A 587 -40.10 5.99 -8.22
CA SER A 587 -41.12 5.15 -7.59
C SER A 587 -40.65 3.73 -7.29
N GLU A 588 -39.74 3.16 -8.09
CA GLU A 588 -39.15 1.82 -7.85
C GLU A 588 -38.49 1.69 -6.46
N LYS A 589 -37.97 2.77 -5.90
CA LYS A 589 -37.30 2.80 -4.59
C LYS A 589 -37.97 3.67 -3.55
N MET A 590 -38.95 4.46 -3.96
CA MET A 590 -39.64 5.39 -3.05
C MET A 590 -41.06 4.93 -2.66
N ASN A 591 -41.62 3.97 -3.37
CA ASN A 591 -42.96 3.43 -3.01
C ASN A 591 -42.96 2.82 -1.60
N GLY A 592 -43.93 3.23 -0.78
CA GLY A 592 -44.09 2.76 0.60
C GLY A 592 -43.36 3.58 1.66
N PHE A 593 -42.68 4.66 1.23
CA PHE A 593 -42.09 5.64 2.15
C PHE A 593 -42.88 6.96 2.11
N SER A 594 -43.10 7.56 3.27
CA SER A 594 -43.86 8.81 3.43
C SER A 594 -42.97 10.02 3.71
N GLY A 595 -41.78 9.79 4.27
CA GLY A 595 -40.84 10.83 4.67
C GLY A 595 -39.39 10.36 4.59
N ALA A 596 -38.49 11.25 4.97
CA ALA A 596 -37.05 10.94 5.10
C ALA A 596 -36.41 11.76 6.23
N ARG A 597 -35.34 11.26 6.78
CA ARG A 597 -34.40 12.02 7.62
C ARG A 597 -33.15 12.35 6.80
N ASN A 598 -32.81 13.63 6.75
CA ASN A 598 -31.53 14.06 6.18
C ASN A 598 -30.40 13.70 7.15
N VAL A 599 -29.50 12.81 6.73
CA VAL A 599 -28.41 12.28 7.57
C VAL A 599 -27.45 13.37 8.04
N LEU A 600 -27.25 14.42 7.24
CA LEU A 600 -26.30 15.49 7.55
C LEU A 600 -26.86 16.56 8.46
N THR A 601 -28.13 16.96 8.24
CA THR A 601 -28.78 18.04 8.99
C THR A 601 -29.69 17.56 10.11
N GLU A 602 -30.02 16.26 10.15
CA GLU A 602 -31.02 15.61 11.02
C GLU A 602 -32.46 16.09 10.77
N GLU A 603 -32.68 16.93 9.76
CA GLU A 603 -34.00 17.42 9.38
C GLU A 603 -34.91 16.29 8.93
N VAL A 604 -36.16 16.31 9.40
CA VAL A 604 -37.20 15.37 8.98
C VAL A 604 -38.03 15.99 7.86
N ILE A 605 -38.07 15.32 6.73
CA ILE A 605 -38.86 15.68 5.54
C ILE A 605 -40.13 14.84 5.56
N ASN A 606 -41.27 15.45 5.76
CA ASN A 606 -42.58 14.78 5.90
C ASN A 606 -43.31 14.53 4.58
N SER A 607 -42.79 15.01 3.46
CA SER A 607 -43.35 14.77 2.12
C SER A 607 -42.20 14.58 1.12
N LEU A 608 -42.25 13.47 0.44
CA LEU A 608 -41.23 13.10 -0.54
C LEU A 608 -41.60 13.42 -1.99
N SER A 609 -42.76 14.02 -2.26
CA SER A 609 -43.18 14.32 -3.64
C SER A 609 -42.24 15.26 -4.39
N VAL A 610 -41.67 16.21 -3.65
CA VAL A 610 -40.66 17.15 -4.16
C VAL A 610 -39.54 17.31 -3.13
N VAL A 611 -38.31 17.08 -3.55
CA VAL A 611 -37.11 17.32 -2.73
C VAL A 611 -36.39 18.56 -3.24
N LYS A 612 -36.12 19.52 -2.35
CA LYS A 612 -35.31 20.69 -2.69
C LYS A 612 -33.83 20.35 -2.61
N LEU A 613 -33.10 20.66 -3.67
CA LEU A 613 -31.67 20.45 -3.77
C LEU A 613 -30.99 21.83 -3.93
N PRO A 614 -30.38 22.38 -2.86
CA PRO A 614 -29.59 23.60 -2.98
C PRO A 614 -28.53 23.50 -4.07
N ALA A 615 -28.01 24.64 -4.52
CA ALA A 615 -26.90 24.68 -5.47
C ALA A 615 -25.68 23.92 -4.91
N LYS A 616 -24.95 23.21 -5.78
CA LYS A 616 -23.70 22.50 -5.43
C LYS A 616 -23.81 21.67 -4.13
N THR A 617 -24.83 20.84 -4.04
CA THR A 617 -25.13 20.07 -2.82
C THR A 617 -25.41 18.62 -3.13
N VAL A 618 -25.07 17.74 -2.21
CA VAL A 618 -25.56 16.37 -2.14
C VAL A 618 -26.36 16.19 -0.84
N VAL A 619 -27.58 15.71 -0.95
CA VAL A 619 -28.40 15.32 0.21
C VAL A 619 -28.36 13.79 0.37
N VAL A 620 -28.28 13.33 1.60
CA VAL A 620 -28.33 11.92 1.98
C VAL A 620 -29.58 11.71 2.82
N LEU A 621 -30.56 11.06 2.26
CA LEU A 621 -31.90 10.91 2.84
C LEU A 621 -32.16 9.46 3.20
N GLU A 622 -32.21 9.15 4.50
CA GLU A 622 -32.70 7.88 5.01
C GLU A 622 -34.23 7.88 4.94
N LEU A 623 -34.81 7.04 4.07
CA LEU A 623 -36.26 6.99 3.84
C LEU A 623 -37.01 6.36 5.02
N MET A 624 -38.18 6.92 5.36
CA MET A 624 -39.04 6.51 6.47
C MET A 624 -40.43 6.11 5.95
N LYS A 625 -41.00 5.05 6.54
CA LYS A 625 -42.36 4.56 6.22
C LYS A 625 -43.42 5.44 6.83
#